data_43cb5f8102609085b6727cf4bec7eddc
#
_entry.id   43cb5f8102609085b6727cf4bec7eddc
#
_cell.length_a   1.000
_cell.length_b   1.000
_cell.length_c   1.000
_cell.angle_alpha   90.00
_cell.angle_beta   90.00
_cell.angle_gamma   90.00
#
_symmetry.space_group_name_H-M   'P 1'
#
loop_
_entity.id
_entity.type
_entity.pdbx_description
1 polymer ?
#
loop_
_entity_poly.entity_id
_entity_poly.type
_entity_poly.pdbx_seq_one_letter_code
_entity_poly.pdbx_strand_id
1 'polypeptide(L)'
;LKQHNYPDTVEALVAEMALLTAIIGESIKLRWKLSLQIQSKGAVRMIATDYYGPSKKGEPAKIRAYASFDESRLSTGPYFEQLGEGYFAILIDQGEGMKPYKGITPLSGGSLAACAEAYFAQSEQLPTRFKLSFGKSTEKDRKEHWRAGGIMIQHMPKSSIEVSGDGGSGEDGLMVASDLLTGDDNDNWNRANILLDTVEEIELTGPVVGTKNLLVRLFHDESPRAFEPQKLECGCTC
;
A
#
# COMPACT_ATOMS: atom_id res chain seq x y z
N LEU A 1 7.88 -14.14 -4.39
CA LEU A 1 6.76 -14.91 -4.99
C LEU A 1 7.25 -16.25 -5.54
N LYS A 2 8.24 -16.30 -6.41
CA LYS A 2 8.73 -17.56 -7.04
C LYS A 2 9.15 -18.67 -6.05
N GLN A 3 9.48 -18.35 -4.81
CA GLN A 3 9.92 -19.32 -3.81
C GLN A 3 8.79 -20.18 -3.24
N HIS A 4 7.54 -19.73 -3.30
CA HIS A 4 6.40 -20.36 -2.65
C HIS A 4 5.42 -21.04 -3.60
N ASN A 5 5.60 -20.86 -4.90
CA ASN A 5 4.74 -21.46 -5.95
C ASN A 5 3.24 -21.27 -5.69
N TYR A 6 2.85 -20.04 -5.35
CA TYR A 6 1.44 -19.68 -5.10
C TYR A 6 0.62 -19.74 -6.39
N PRO A 7 -0.68 -20.09 -6.32
CA PRO A 7 -1.62 -19.87 -7.41
C PRO A 7 -1.69 -18.38 -7.79
N ASP A 8 -1.97 -18.07 -9.06
CA ASP A 8 -1.96 -16.70 -9.60
C ASP A 8 -2.80 -15.72 -8.77
N THR A 9 -3.96 -16.15 -8.29
CA THR A 9 -4.85 -15.35 -7.44
C THR A 9 -4.19 -14.98 -6.10
N VAL A 10 -3.48 -15.93 -5.49
CA VAL A 10 -2.74 -15.70 -4.23
C VAL A 10 -1.51 -14.85 -4.49
N GLU A 11 -0.80 -15.09 -5.61
CA GLU A 11 0.34 -14.25 -6.02
C GLU A 11 -0.07 -12.78 -6.18
N ALA A 12 -1.24 -12.51 -6.79
CA ALA A 12 -1.76 -11.15 -6.97
C ALA A 12 -1.97 -10.45 -5.62
N LEU A 13 -2.65 -11.10 -4.67
CA LEU A 13 -2.85 -10.56 -3.32
C LEU A 13 -1.54 -10.30 -2.58
N VAL A 14 -0.59 -11.25 -2.67
CA VAL A 14 0.73 -11.08 -2.04
C VAL A 14 1.54 -9.97 -2.71
N ALA A 15 1.42 -9.80 -4.03
CA ALA A 15 2.07 -8.72 -4.77
C ALA A 15 1.52 -7.35 -4.36
N GLU A 16 0.19 -7.19 -4.31
CA GLU A 16 -0.45 -5.96 -3.86
C GLU A 16 -0.04 -5.62 -2.42
N MET A 17 -0.11 -6.61 -1.51
CA MET A 17 0.26 -6.42 -0.12
C MET A 17 1.73 -6.04 0.06
N ALA A 18 2.64 -6.68 -0.68
CA ALA A 18 4.07 -6.37 -0.64
C ALA A 18 4.34 -4.95 -1.16
N LEU A 19 3.66 -4.55 -2.24
CA LEU A 19 3.78 -3.21 -2.80
C LEU A 19 3.30 -2.13 -1.82
N LEU A 20 2.12 -2.33 -1.21
CA LEU A 20 1.61 -1.46 -0.15
C LEU A 20 2.60 -1.35 1.01
N THR A 21 3.12 -2.48 1.46
CA THR A 21 4.09 -2.52 2.57
C THR A 21 5.36 -1.76 2.24
N ALA A 22 5.86 -1.86 1.01
CA ALA A 22 7.02 -1.11 0.56
C ALA A 22 6.77 0.40 0.55
N ILE A 23 5.65 0.84 -0.03
CA ILE A 23 5.29 2.25 -0.15
C ILE A 23 5.06 2.87 1.23
N ILE A 24 4.29 2.21 2.09
CA ILE A 24 4.03 2.69 3.45
C ILE A 24 5.32 2.70 4.27
N GLY A 25 6.13 1.64 4.18
CA GLY A 25 7.40 1.54 4.91
C GLY A 25 8.39 2.65 4.57
N GLU A 26 8.43 3.07 3.28
CA GLU A 26 9.28 4.18 2.82
C GLU A 26 8.72 5.56 3.21
N SER A 27 7.40 5.68 3.40
CA SER A 27 6.78 6.96 3.73
C SER A 27 6.93 7.37 5.20
N ILE A 28 7.12 6.40 6.10
CA ILE A 28 7.26 6.62 7.53
C ILE A 28 8.72 6.56 7.98
N LYS A 29 9.08 7.34 8.99
CA LYS A 29 10.42 7.27 9.61
C LYS A 29 10.53 6.03 10.50
N LEU A 30 10.64 4.88 9.88
CA LEU A 30 10.67 3.60 10.56
C LEU A 30 12.04 3.36 11.21
N ARG A 31 12.03 2.97 12.49
CA ARG A 31 13.27 2.62 13.22
C ARG A 31 13.56 1.13 13.20
N TRP A 32 12.51 0.30 13.05
CA TRP A 32 12.67 -1.14 13.13
C TRP A 32 11.87 -1.86 12.04
N LYS A 33 10.59 -2.09 12.25
CA LYS A 33 9.78 -2.92 11.37
C LYS A 33 8.36 -2.40 11.21
N LEU A 34 7.88 -2.43 9.97
CA LEU A 34 6.46 -2.35 9.62
C LEU A 34 5.97 -3.75 9.24
N SER A 35 4.84 -4.16 9.75
CA SER A 35 4.13 -5.35 9.28
C SER A 35 2.72 -5.00 8.86
N LEU A 36 2.33 -5.45 7.67
CA LEU A 36 0.94 -5.47 7.25
C LEU A 36 0.44 -6.91 7.34
N GLN A 37 -0.75 -7.09 7.87
CA GLN A 37 -1.35 -8.42 8.04
C GLN A 37 -2.81 -8.40 7.63
N ILE A 38 -3.22 -9.48 6.97
CA ILE A 38 -4.62 -9.82 6.75
C ILE A 38 -4.91 -11.10 7.49
N GLN A 39 -6.05 -11.13 8.17
CA GLN A 39 -6.66 -12.35 8.63
C GLN A 39 -8.12 -12.38 8.17
N SER A 40 -8.52 -13.47 7.57
CA SER A 40 -9.81 -13.59 6.92
C SER A 40 -10.39 -14.99 7.00
N LYS A 41 -11.69 -15.12 6.69
CA LYS A 41 -12.43 -16.39 6.71
C LYS A 41 -12.55 -17.02 5.32
N GLY A 42 -12.03 -16.35 4.29
CA GLY A 42 -12.08 -16.82 2.91
C GLY A 42 -11.15 -17.98 2.59
N ALA A 43 -10.92 -18.20 1.29
CA ALA A 43 -9.95 -19.19 0.80
C ALA A 43 -8.51 -18.80 1.17
N VAL A 44 -8.16 -17.52 1.07
CA VAL A 44 -6.89 -16.98 1.58
C VAL A 44 -7.11 -16.54 3.01
N ARG A 45 -6.52 -17.28 3.96
CA ARG A 45 -6.78 -17.11 5.40
C ARG A 45 -5.90 -16.06 6.06
N MET A 46 -4.68 -15.91 5.57
CA MET A 46 -3.71 -14.97 6.12
C MET A 46 -2.75 -14.50 5.03
N ILE A 47 -2.45 -13.21 5.05
CA ILE A 47 -1.30 -12.64 4.34
C ILE A 47 -0.52 -11.84 5.37
N ALA A 48 0.79 -11.98 5.37
CA ALA A 48 1.70 -11.21 6.21
C ALA A 48 2.85 -10.70 5.38
N THR A 49 3.12 -9.41 5.48
CA THR A 49 4.27 -8.77 4.84
C THR A 49 5.00 -7.92 5.86
N ASP A 50 6.31 -7.98 5.84
CA ASP A 50 7.16 -7.20 6.72
C ASP A 50 8.12 -6.35 5.88
N TYR A 51 8.29 -5.11 6.28
CA TYR A 51 9.29 -4.19 5.79
C TYR A 51 10.27 -3.84 6.93
N TYR A 52 11.55 -3.95 6.65
CA TYR A 52 12.63 -3.56 7.54
C TYR A 52 13.37 -2.38 6.92
N GLY A 53 13.37 -1.26 7.61
CA GLY A 53 14.16 -0.10 7.21
C GLY A 53 15.66 -0.41 7.16
N PRO A 54 16.45 0.36 6.39
CA PRO A 54 17.89 0.17 6.32
C PRO A 54 18.53 0.39 7.70
N SER A 55 19.42 -0.52 8.09
CA SER A 55 20.15 -0.42 9.37
C SER A 55 21.19 0.71 9.35
N LYS A 56 21.72 1.01 8.15
CA LYS A 56 22.69 2.09 7.91
C LYS A 56 22.35 2.82 6.61
N LYS A 57 22.75 4.08 6.54
CA LYS A 57 22.59 4.88 5.32
C LYS A 57 23.25 4.19 4.11
N GLY A 58 22.47 4.01 3.04
CA GLY A 58 22.94 3.38 1.79
C GLY A 58 22.76 1.87 1.73
N GLU A 59 22.34 1.22 2.81
CA GLU A 59 21.93 -0.18 2.78
C GLU A 59 20.51 -0.29 2.19
N PRO A 60 20.18 -1.40 1.51
CA PRO A 60 18.82 -1.63 1.04
C PRO A 60 17.88 -1.90 2.23
N ALA A 61 16.65 -1.40 2.11
CA ALA A 61 15.56 -1.89 2.92
C ALA A 61 15.21 -3.32 2.52
N LYS A 62 14.59 -4.08 3.42
CA LYS A 62 14.25 -5.47 3.15
C LYS A 62 12.75 -5.69 3.27
N ILE A 63 12.22 -6.51 2.37
CA ILE A 63 10.81 -6.92 2.39
C ILE A 63 10.70 -8.43 2.33
N ARG A 64 9.72 -8.96 3.06
CA ARG A 64 9.29 -10.36 2.94
C ARG A 64 7.78 -10.45 2.93
N ALA A 65 7.26 -11.53 2.34
CA ALA A 65 5.83 -11.76 2.26
C ALA A 65 5.53 -13.26 2.40
N TYR A 66 4.39 -13.55 3.01
CA TYR A 66 3.88 -14.90 3.21
C TYR A 66 2.36 -14.91 3.10
N ALA A 67 1.78 -15.97 2.54
CA ALA A 67 0.35 -16.24 2.55
C ALA A 67 0.03 -17.67 2.98
N SER A 68 -1.09 -17.83 3.68
CA SER A 68 -1.70 -19.11 4.01
C SER A 68 -3.09 -19.16 3.38
N PHE A 69 -3.38 -20.22 2.64
CA PHE A 69 -4.62 -20.38 1.89
C PHE A 69 -5.07 -21.84 1.84
N ASP A 70 -6.30 -22.05 1.44
CA ASP A 70 -6.91 -23.35 1.19
C ASP A 70 -7.20 -23.46 -0.30
N GLU A 71 -6.38 -24.22 -1.00
CA GLU A 71 -6.45 -24.35 -2.46
C GLU A 71 -7.80 -24.89 -2.93
N SER A 72 -8.42 -25.79 -2.16
CA SER A 72 -9.72 -26.36 -2.48
C SER A 72 -10.89 -25.38 -2.45
N ARG A 73 -10.70 -24.23 -1.80
CA ARG A 73 -11.69 -23.16 -1.67
C ARG A 73 -11.43 -21.95 -2.58
N LEU A 74 -10.32 -21.95 -3.32
CA LEU A 74 -10.05 -20.91 -4.31
C LEU A 74 -11.08 -20.96 -5.43
N SER A 75 -11.61 -19.81 -5.81
CA SER A 75 -12.61 -19.66 -6.86
C SER A 75 -12.08 -18.80 -8.01
N THR A 76 -12.73 -18.92 -9.16
CA THR A 76 -12.51 -18.01 -10.29
C THR A 76 -13.25 -16.70 -10.01
N GLY A 77 -12.55 -15.58 -9.92
CA GLY A 77 -13.13 -14.27 -9.63
C GLY A 77 -12.08 -13.27 -9.22
N PRO A 78 -12.48 -12.06 -8.83
CA PRO A 78 -11.57 -11.06 -8.31
C PRO A 78 -10.76 -11.62 -7.13
N TYR A 79 -9.46 -11.35 -7.13
CA TYR A 79 -8.57 -11.91 -6.11
C TYR A 79 -8.91 -11.41 -4.68
N PHE A 80 -9.44 -10.18 -4.54
CA PHE A 80 -9.85 -9.66 -3.24
C PHE A 80 -11.01 -10.47 -2.61
N GLU A 81 -11.92 -10.99 -3.41
CA GLU A 81 -13.07 -11.80 -2.94
C GLU A 81 -12.64 -13.12 -2.27
N GLN A 82 -11.41 -13.60 -2.54
CA GLN A 82 -10.85 -14.80 -1.92
C GLN A 82 -10.60 -14.61 -0.41
N LEU A 83 -10.59 -13.37 0.06
CA LEU A 83 -10.42 -13.04 1.47
C LEU A 83 -11.74 -13.22 2.26
N GLY A 84 -12.89 -12.84 1.68
CA GLY A 84 -14.16 -12.83 2.42
C GLY A 84 -14.11 -11.89 3.62
N GLU A 85 -14.86 -12.21 4.67
CA GLU A 85 -14.85 -11.43 5.91
C GLU A 85 -13.51 -11.53 6.64
N GLY A 86 -13.04 -10.41 7.16
CA GLY A 86 -11.77 -10.36 7.87
C GLY A 86 -11.34 -8.95 8.24
N TYR A 87 -10.07 -8.80 8.54
CA TYR A 87 -9.48 -7.51 8.87
C TYR A 87 -8.09 -7.32 8.26
N PHE A 88 -7.78 -6.07 8.00
CA PHE A 88 -6.47 -5.56 7.67
C PHE A 88 -5.84 -4.92 8.90
N ALA A 89 -4.60 -5.25 9.20
CA ALA A 89 -3.87 -4.71 10.35
C ALA A 89 -2.53 -4.12 9.93
N ILE A 90 -2.20 -2.98 10.50
CA ILE A 90 -0.88 -2.35 10.44
C ILE A 90 -0.23 -2.45 11.82
N LEU A 91 0.99 -2.97 11.86
CA LEU A 91 1.80 -3.06 13.07
C LEU A 91 3.13 -2.33 12.83
N ILE A 92 3.42 -1.36 13.67
CA ILE A 92 4.67 -0.59 13.63
C ILE A 92 5.46 -0.92 14.89
N ASP A 93 6.60 -1.56 14.69
CA ASP A 93 7.55 -1.87 15.76
C ASP A 93 8.69 -0.84 15.72
N GLN A 94 8.84 -0.11 16.80
CA GLN A 94 9.84 0.95 16.95
C GLN A 94 11.13 0.46 17.63
N GLY A 95 11.22 -0.83 17.96
CA GLY A 95 12.37 -1.47 18.59
C GLY A 95 12.24 -1.64 20.11
N GLU A 96 13.35 -2.08 20.72
CA GLU A 96 13.38 -2.43 22.13
C GLU A 96 12.92 -1.28 23.05
N GLY A 97 12.10 -1.64 24.04
CA GLY A 97 11.56 -0.70 25.04
C GLY A 97 10.33 0.08 24.62
N MET A 98 9.90 -0.04 23.37
CA MET A 98 8.67 0.59 22.90
C MET A 98 7.55 -0.42 22.67
N LYS A 99 6.31 -0.05 23.00
CA LYS A 99 5.16 -0.90 22.66
C LYS A 99 4.90 -0.76 21.16
N PRO A 100 4.73 -1.89 20.43
CA PRO A 100 4.32 -1.84 19.04
C PRO A 100 2.97 -1.12 18.91
N TYR A 101 2.88 -0.23 17.93
CA TYR A 101 1.60 0.33 17.52
C TYR A 101 0.85 -0.66 16.67
N LYS A 102 -0.46 -0.77 16.87
CA LYS A 102 -1.34 -1.65 16.08
C LYS A 102 -2.62 -0.93 15.73
N GLY A 103 -2.90 -0.82 14.43
CA GLY A 103 -4.18 -0.39 13.90
C GLY A 103 -4.86 -1.50 13.14
N ILE A 104 -6.19 -1.54 13.16
CA ILE A 104 -7.00 -2.58 12.53
C ILE A 104 -8.20 -1.93 11.86
N THR A 105 -8.51 -2.35 10.62
CA THR A 105 -9.72 -1.99 9.88
C THR A 105 -10.37 -3.24 9.28
N PRO A 106 -11.68 -3.26 9.07
CA PRO A 106 -12.33 -4.36 8.35
C PRO A 106 -11.82 -4.43 6.90
N LEU A 107 -11.96 -5.61 6.29
CA LEU A 107 -11.75 -5.76 4.85
C LEU A 107 -12.98 -5.18 4.12
N SER A 108 -12.78 -4.07 3.42
CA SER A 108 -13.82 -3.35 2.68
C SER A 108 -13.25 -2.67 1.44
N GLY A 109 -14.11 -2.08 0.60
CA GLY A 109 -13.69 -1.30 -0.56
C GLY A 109 -13.10 -2.08 -1.74
N GLY A 110 -13.17 -3.41 -1.73
CA GLY A 110 -12.84 -4.25 -2.88
C GLY A 110 -11.35 -4.38 -3.23
N SER A 111 -10.41 -3.79 -2.45
CA SER A 111 -8.96 -3.92 -2.65
C SER A 111 -8.19 -3.72 -1.35
N LEU A 112 -6.94 -4.18 -1.31
CA LEU A 112 -6.05 -3.94 -0.15
C LEU A 112 -5.64 -2.47 -0.06
N ALA A 113 -5.53 -1.79 -1.19
CA ALA A 113 -5.33 -0.34 -1.24
C ALA A 113 -6.46 0.41 -0.52
N ALA A 114 -7.73 0.08 -0.80
CA ALA A 114 -8.88 0.68 -0.13
C ALA A 114 -8.90 0.41 1.39
N CYS A 115 -8.51 -0.80 1.82
CA CYS A 115 -8.36 -1.11 3.25
C CYS A 115 -7.29 -0.24 3.92
N ALA A 116 -6.16 0.00 3.24
CA ALA A 116 -5.11 0.87 3.74
C ALA A 116 -5.55 2.34 3.78
N GLU A 117 -6.28 2.82 2.77
CA GLU A 117 -6.85 4.18 2.73
C GLU A 117 -7.82 4.40 3.90
N ALA A 118 -8.72 3.44 4.14
CA ALA A 118 -9.63 3.46 5.29
C ALA A 118 -8.87 3.49 6.62
N TYR A 119 -7.79 2.71 6.75
CA TYR A 119 -6.93 2.75 7.94
C TYR A 119 -6.35 4.15 8.16
N PHE A 120 -5.75 4.76 7.14
CA PHE A 120 -5.14 6.09 7.28
C PHE A 120 -6.18 7.16 7.61
N ALA A 121 -7.36 7.10 7.02
CA ALA A 121 -8.43 8.04 7.31
C ALA A 121 -8.93 7.89 8.75
N GLN A 122 -9.19 6.67 9.23
CA GLN A 122 -9.78 6.42 10.54
C GLN A 122 -8.79 6.51 11.70
N SER A 123 -7.61 5.92 11.54
CA SER A 123 -6.67 5.76 12.65
C SER A 123 -5.65 6.88 12.71
N GLU A 124 -5.23 7.40 11.56
CA GLU A 124 -4.22 8.45 11.47
C GLU A 124 -4.83 9.83 11.18
N GLN A 125 -6.09 9.87 10.75
CA GLN A 125 -6.77 11.09 10.28
C GLN A 125 -5.99 11.78 9.14
N LEU A 126 -5.35 10.98 8.30
CA LEU A 126 -4.56 11.43 7.16
C LEU A 126 -5.22 10.94 5.86
N PRO A 127 -5.87 11.83 5.09
CA PRO A 127 -6.33 11.52 3.77
C PRO A 127 -5.20 10.94 2.94
N THR A 128 -5.35 9.70 2.53
CA THR A 128 -4.32 8.95 1.79
C THR A 128 -4.97 8.23 0.63
N ARG A 129 -4.32 8.17 -0.51
CA ARG A 129 -4.75 7.40 -1.66
C ARG A 129 -3.60 6.66 -2.29
N PHE A 130 -3.88 5.44 -2.75
CA PHE A 130 -2.94 4.59 -3.44
C PHE A 130 -3.37 4.35 -4.88
N LYS A 131 -2.42 4.41 -5.80
CA LYS A 131 -2.54 3.92 -7.17
C LYS A 131 -1.49 2.84 -7.35
N LEU A 132 -1.92 1.59 -7.48
CA LEU A 132 -1.05 0.43 -7.55
C LEU A 132 -1.24 -0.28 -8.88
N SER A 133 -0.16 -0.82 -9.42
CA SER A 133 -0.19 -1.73 -10.55
C SER A 133 0.87 -2.82 -10.36
N PHE A 134 0.52 -4.05 -10.67
CA PHE A 134 1.41 -5.20 -10.61
C PHE A 134 0.98 -6.26 -11.62
N GLY A 135 1.92 -7.00 -12.12
CA GLY A 135 1.64 -8.03 -13.11
C GLY A 135 2.88 -8.75 -13.59
N LYS A 136 2.65 -9.80 -14.38
CA LYS A 136 3.71 -10.53 -15.05
C LYS A 136 4.08 -9.80 -16.34
N SER A 137 5.36 -9.56 -16.55
CA SER A 137 5.91 -8.96 -17.76
C SER A 137 6.90 -9.94 -18.39
N THR A 138 6.83 -10.11 -19.71
CA THR A 138 7.80 -10.90 -20.45
C THR A 138 8.84 -9.97 -21.04
N GLU A 139 10.07 -10.08 -20.60
CA GLU A 139 11.20 -9.32 -21.12
C GLU A 139 11.79 -9.94 -22.42
N LYS A 140 12.79 -9.26 -22.99
CA LYS A 140 13.45 -9.70 -24.24
C LYS A 140 14.07 -11.11 -24.13
N ASP A 141 14.40 -11.56 -22.93
CA ASP A 141 14.92 -12.91 -22.64
C ASP A 141 13.82 -14.01 -22.63
N ARG A 142 12.55 -13.62 -22.89
CA ARG A 142 11.35 -14.46 -22.84
C ARG A 142 11.07 -15.08 -21.46
N LYS A 143 11.66 -14.55 -20.40
CA LYS A 143 11.33 -14.95 -19.04
C LYS A 143 10.26 -14.05 -18.46
N GLU A 144 9.32 -14.66 -17.78
CA GLU A 144 8.31 -13.92 -17.02
C GLU A 144 8.90 -13.39 -15.71
N HIS A 145 8.71 -12.12 -15.49
CA HIS A 145 9.08 -11.45 -14.26
C HIS A 145 7.88 -10.68 -13.71
N TRP A 146 7.68 -10.75 -12.41
CA TRP A 146 6.75 -9.86 -11.73
C TRP A 146 7.32 -8.45 -11.74
N ARG A 147 6.47 -7.50 -12.12
CA ARG A 147 6.71 -6.08 -11.99
C ARG A 147 5.61 -5.47 -11.16
N ALA A 148 5.98 -4.50 -10.35
CA ALA A 148 5.04 -3.77 -9.52
C ALA A 148 5.52 -2.33 -9.41
N GLY A 149 4.58 -1.41 -9.37
CA GLY A 149 4.81 0.00 -9.14
C GLY A 149 3.59 0.65 -8.54
N GLY A 150 3.79 1.74 -7.81
CA GLY A 150 2.69 2.43 -7.17
C GLY A 150 3.06 3.83 -6.76
N ILE A 151 2.02 4.62 -6.54
CA ILE A 151 2.08 5.98 -6.00
C ILE A 151 1.18 6.02 -4.79
N MET A 152 1.66 6.62 -3.72
CA MET A 152 0.87 7.06 -2.59
C MET A 152 0.85 8.59 -2.59
N ILE A 153 -0.32 9.17 -2.50
CA ILE A 153 -0.48 10.57 -2.15
C ILE A 153 -1.10 10.65 -0.75
N GLN A 154 -0.63 11.60 0.04
CA GLN A 154 -1.11 11.79 1.41
C GLN A 154 -1.19 13.28 1.70
N HIS A 155 -2.34 13.71 2.21
CA HIS A 155 -2.49 15.09 2.68
C HIS A 155 -1.80 15.22 4.03
N MET A 156 -0.91 16.21 4.13
CA MET A 156 -0.22 16.54 5.38
C MET A 156 -0.79 17.86 5.91
N PRO A 157 -1.62 17.81 6.96
CA PRO A 157 -2.26 19.01 7.48
C PRO A 157 -1.23 19.98 8.06
N LYS A 158 -1.48 21.27 7.90
CA LYS A 158 -0.66 22.34 8.48
C LYS A 158 -0.90 22.50 9.99
N SER A 159 -2.04 22.05 10.46
CA SER A 159 -2.46 22.06 11.88
C SER A 159 -3.27 20.80 12.17
N SER A 160 -3.53 20.48 13.45
CA SER A 160 -4.42 19.38 13.82
C SER A 160 -5.81 19.57 13.20
N ILE A 161 -6.32 18.52 12.58
CA ILE A 161 -7.67 18.49 12.01
C ILE A 161 -8.64 18.33 13.17
N GLU A 162 -9.60 19.27 13.31
CA GLU A 162 -10.75 19.07 14.19
C GLU A 162 -11.79 18.22 13.45
N VAL A 163 -11.88 16.96 13.81
CA VAL A 163 -12.90 16.05 13.28
C VAL A 163 -14.22 16.32 13.98
N SER A 164 -15.16 16.88 13.27
CA SER A 164 -16.52 17.11 13.76
C SER A 164 -17.44 15.98 13.28
N GLY A 165 -17.67 15.00 14.13
CA GLY A 165 -18.67 13.96 13.88
C GLY A 165 -18.29 12.56 14.38
N ASP A 166 -19.32 11.78 14.72
CA ASP A 166 -19.20 10.46 15.34
C ASP A 166 -19.24 9.30 14.28
N GLY A 167 -19.05 9.61 12.99
CA GLY A 167 -19.07 8.59 11.93
C GLY A 167 -18.56 9.12 10.60
N GLY A 168 -18.07 8.20 9.76
CA GLY A 168 -17.63 8.51 8.40
C GLY A 168 -18.75 8.43 7.36
N SER A 169 -18.56 9.09 6.22
CA SER A 169 -19.49 9.05 5.08
C SER A 169 -19.25 7.89 4.11
N GLY A 170 -18.20 7.10 4.36
CA GLY A 170 -17.83 5.96 3.55
C GLY A 170 -18.67 4.71 3.80
N GLU A 171 -18.35 3.64 3.08
CA GLU A 171 -18.96 2.32 3.24
C GLU A 171 -18.81 1.80 4.67
N ASP A 172 -19.86 1.21 5.23
CA ASP A 172 -19.92 0.73 6.62
C ASP A 172 -19.64 1.81 7.69
N GLY A 173 -19.87 3.09 7.36
CA GLY A 173 -19.62 4.21 8.28
C GLY A 173 -18.13 4.53 8.48
N LEU A 174 -17.28 4.06 7.58
CA LEU A 174 -15.84 4.33 7.61
C LEU A 174 -15.56 5.78 7.17
N MET A 175 -14.56 6.41 7.80
CA MET A 175 -14.12 7.75 7.40
C MET A 175 -13.42 7.71 6.05
N VAL A 176 -13.71 8.70 5.22
CA VAL A 176 -13.07 8.95 3.93
C VAL A 176 -12.40 10.32 3.92
N ALA A 177 -11.59 10.58 2.90
CA ALA A 177 -10.84 11.83 2.82
C ALA A 177 -11.72 13.10 2.88
N SER A 178 -12.91 13.06 2.30
CA SER A 178 -13.87 14.18 2.34
C SER A 178 -14.42 14.50 3.72
N ASP A 179 -14.36 13.57 4.66
CA ASP A 179 -14.76 13.81 6.07
C ASP A 179 -13.68 14.59 6.84
N LEU A 180 -12.45 14.58 6.33
CA LEU A 180 -11.29 15.18 6.98
C LEU A 180 -10.86 16.52 6.38
N LEU A 181 -11.26 16.81 5.14
CA LEU A 181 -10.78 17.97 4.39
C LEU A 181 -11.88 19.00 4.17
N THR A 182 -11.52 20.28 4.28
CA THR A 182 -12.43 21.41 4.05
C THR A 182 -11.78 22.50 3.21
N GLY A 183 -12.58 23.29 2.48
CA GLY A 183 -12.11 24.45 1.74
C GLY A 183 -11.01 24.13 0.71
N ASP A 184 -9.99 24.96 0.67
CA ASP A 184 -8.87 24.87 -0.30
C ASP A 184 -8.13 23.52 -0.21
N ASP A 185 -8.04 22.91 0.96
CA ASP A 185 -7.38 21.61 1.13
C ASP A 185 -8.17 20.50 0.44
N ASN A 186 -9.50 20.57 0.45
CA ASN A 186 -10.34 19.64 -0.30
C ASN A 186 -10.16 19.80 -1.82
N ASP A 187 -10.11 21.04 -2.32
CA ASP A 187 -9.90 21.32 -3.75
C ASP A 187 -8.52 20.85 -4.21
N ASN A 188 -7.48 21.09 -3.43
CA ASN A 188 -6.13 20.62 -3.71
C ASN A 188 -6.05 19.08 -3.69
N TRP A 189 -6.72 18.45 -2.74
CA TRP A 189 -6.82 16.99 -2.67
C TRP A 189 -7.53 16.41 -3.89
N ASN A 190 -8.67 17.00 -4.29
CA ASN A 190 -9.41 16.58 -5.47
C ASN A 190 -8.56 16.72 -6.74
N ARG A 191 -7.83 17.82 -6.89
CA ARG A 191 -6.91 18.03 -8.01
C ARG A 191 -5.79 16.97 -8.04
N ALA A 192 -5.16 16.70 -6.90
CA ALA A 192 -4.12 15.66 -6.81
C ALA A 192 -4.66 14.27 -7.18
N ASN A 193 -5.88 13.95 -6.77
CA ASN A 193 -6.55 12.70 -7.13
C ASN A 193 -6.84 12.61 -8.64
N ILE A 194 -7.34 13.69 -9.26
CA ILE A 194 -7.57 13.72 -10.71
C ILE A 194 -6.25 13.47 -11.46
N LEU A 195 -5.16 14.09 -11.04
CA LEU A 195 -3.85 13.85 -11.63
C LEU A 195 -3.39 12.41 -11.44
N LEU A 196 -3.57 11.84 -10.25
CA LEU A 196 -3.25 10.46 -9.97
C LEU A 196 -4.05 9.49 -10.86
N ASP A 197 -5.33 9.79 -11.14
CA ASP A 197 -6.18 8.97 -12.00
C ASP A 197 -5.69 8.91 -13.45
N THR A 198 -4.95 9.92 -13.91
CA THR A 198 -4.34 9.92 -15.25
C THR A 198 -3.15 8.96 -15.40
N VAL A 199 -2.68 8.36 -14.31
CA VAL A 199 -1.54 7.42 -14.35
C VAL A 199 -2.00 6.10 -14.93
N GLU A 200 -1.33 5.66 -15.98
CA GLU A 200 -1.58 4.37 -16.61
C GLU A 200 -0.76 3.26 -15.93
N GLU A 201 -1.27 2.04 -15.94
CA GLU A 201 -0.60 0.87 -15.35
C GLU A 201 0.80 0.64 -15.91
N ILE A 202 0.98 0.87 -17.22
CA ILE A 202 2.27 0.73 -17.89
C ILE A 202 3.32 1.73 -17.40
N GLU A 203 2.90 2.91 -16.92
CA GLU A 203 3.79 3.90 -16.34
C GLU A 203 4.32 3.47 -14.98
N LEU A 204 3.54 2.67 -14.24
CA LEU A 204 3.93 2.12 -12.93
C LEU A 204 4.78 0.86 -13.07
N THR A 205 4.44 -0.03 -14.00
CA THR A 205 5.07 -1.36 -14.11
C THR A 205 6.09 -1.47 -15.24
N GLY A 206 6.02 -0.58 -16.22
CA GLY A 206 6.88 -0.62 -17.38
C GLY A 206 8.25 0.07 -17.19
N PRO A 207 9.23 -0.23 -18.05
CA PRO A 207 10.49 0.51 -18.06
C PRO A 207 10.39 1.85 -18.81
N VAL A 208 9.21 2.23 -19.28
CA VAL A 208 9.02 3.29 -20.28
C VAL A 208 9.18 4.69 -19.68
N VAL A 209 8.68 4.88 -18.45
CA VAL A 209 8.72 6.17 -17.76
C VAL A 209 9.51 6.05 -16.47
N GLY A 210 10.57 6.84 -16.33
CA GLY A 210 11.33 6.92 -15.08
C GLY A 210 10.52 7.64 -14.00
N THR A 211 10.64 7.22 -12.73
CA THR A 211 9.89 7.75 -11.58
C THR A 211 9.96 9.29 -11.48
N LYS A 212 11.13 9.90 -11.73
CA LYS A 212 11.27 11.37 -11.71
C LYS A 212 10.44 12.04 -12.80
N ASN A 213 10.44 11.46 -14.00
CA ASN A 213 9.68 12.01 -15.13
C ASN A 213 8.17 11.89 -14.88
N LEU A 214 7.73 10.79 -14.25
CA LEU A 214 6.34 10.60 -13.85
C LEU A 214 5.91 11.66 -12.82
N LEU A 215 6.72 11.91 -11.80
CA LEU A 215 6.44 12.96 -10.81
C LEU A 215 6.37 14.35 -11.44
N VAL A 216 7.27 14.68 -12.35
CA VAL A 216 7.24 15.97 -13.06
C VAL A 216 6.00 16.06 -13.95
N ARG A 217 5.64 14.99 -14.68
CA ARG A 217 4.42 14.97 -15.50
C ARG A 217 3.16 15.24 -14.67
N LEU A 218 3.07 14.65 -13.49
CA LEU A 218 1.88 14.77 -12.64
C LEU A 218 1.82 16.11 -11.91
N PHE A 219 2.95 16.59 -11.39
CA PHE A 219 3.00 17.65 -10.39
C PHE A 219 3.97 18.80 -10.75
N HIS A 220 4.22 19.07 -12.05
CA HIS A 220 5.17 20.10 -12.46
C HIS A 220 4.81 21.50 -11.94
N ASP A 221 3.51 21.82 -11.85
CA ASP A 221 3.03 23.10 -11.32
C ASP A 221 3.27 23.26 -9.82
N GLU A 222 3.42 22.13 -9.09
CA GLU A 222 3.64 22.09 -7.65
C GLU A 222 5.13 22.17 -7.25
N SER A 223 6.04 22.22 -8.21
CA SER A 223 7.49 22.21 -7.95
C SER A 223 7.92 21.04 -7.03
N PRO A 224 7.68 19.77 -7.42
CA PRO A 224 7.89 18.62 -6.57
C PRO A 224 9.36 18.48 -6.15
N ARG A 225 9.60 18.15 -4.90
CA ARG A 225 10.93 17.83 -4.38
C ARG A 225 11.14 16.33 -4.40
N ALA A 226 12.20 15.86 -5.04
CA ALA A 226 12.57 14.46 -5.07
C ALA A 226 13.64 14.18 -4.01
N PHE A 227 13.47 13.09 -3.27
CA PHE A 227 14.48 12.57 -2.35
C PHE A 227 15.31 11.48 -3.04
N GLU A 228 16.47 11.14 -2.48
CA GLU A 228 17.25 10.01 -2.96
C GLU A 228 16.46 8.71 -2.84
N PRO A 229 16.42 7.89 -3.90
CA PRO A 229 15.67 6.65 -3.88
C PRO A 229 16.30 5.63 -2.93
N GLN A 230 15.46 4.96 -2.14
CA GLN A 230 15.87 3.84 -1.31
C GLN A 230 15.80 2.53 -2.11
N LYS A 231 16.87 1.74 -2.04
CA LYS A 231 16.84 0.39 -2.62
C LYS A 231 16.06 -0.56 -1.73
N LEU A 232 15.29 -1.44 -2.37
CA LEU A 232 14.50 -2.47 -1.69
C LEU A 232 14.94 -3.86 -2.18
N GLU A 233 15.15 -4.77 -1.27
CA GLU A 233 15.54 -6.16 -1.56
C GLU A 233 14.60 -7.14 -0.86
N CYS A 234 14.39 -8.30 -1.49
CA CYS A 234 13.74 -9.43 -0.83
C CYS A 234 14.72 -10.03 0.16
N GLY A 235 14.37 -10.08 1.44
CA GLY A 235 15.24 -10.57 2.48
C GLY A 235 14.52 -11.51 3.45
N CYS A 236 15.04 -12.74 3.61
CA CYS A 236 14.69 -13.59 4.73
C CYS A 236 15.54 -13.19 5.94
N THR A 237 14.93 -13.13 7.12
CA THR A 237 15.60 -12.88 8.40
C THR A 237 15.82 -14.18 9.20
N CYS A 238 15.67 -15.33 8.54
CA CYS A 238 15.96 -16.63 9.13
C CYS A 238 17.45 -16.92 9.18
#